data_1a6e0d2f701966ea5c1981e5d5f03b6f
#
_entry.id   1a6e0d2f701966ea5c1981e5d5f03b6f
#
_cell.length_a   1.000
_cell.length_b   1.000
_cell.length_c   1.000
_cell.angle_alpha   90.00
_cell.angle_beta   90.00
_cell.angle_gamma   90.00
#
_symmetry.space_group_name_H-M   'P 1'
#
loop_
_entity.id
_entity.type
_entity.pdbx_description
1 polymer ?
#
loop_
_entity_poly.entity_id
_entity_poly.type
_entity_poly.pdbx_seq_one_letter_code
_entity_poly.pdbx_strand_id
1 'polypeptide(L)'
;MKNKTGNEEFKEMRYILTSTMRTKLIISLYDKTKNIQDLRNELDKPSATILHGLKELENLSYVKKLNKYYSLTSNGHILAVNLIKLIENWYSIKINKQFWDSHDLSGIPKREIQNIYKLKNSEYISSTTTDLSKALTSYMELIEEAENLKIMLPVFSEIHIDKIMELLKNRSLKELEIITTEDVFHSIENHPKYKTNLLNNESVRIHVLRKNELKLFLSISSKFSCLTLFFNDGHYDDSQILIDRTEEGLEWSNNLFDHYKELSDKYEKC
;
A
#
# COMPACT_ATOMS: atom_id res chain seq x y z
N MET A 1 -14.24 -23.37 -7.58
CA MET A 1 -15.63 -23.08 -8.06
C MET A 1 -15.74 -23.56 -9.50
N LYS A 2 -16.34 -24.75 -9.72
CA LYS A 2 -16.72 -25.23 -11.06
C LYS A 2 -18.13 -24.72 -11.32
N ASN A 3 -18.31 -23.60 -11.99
CA ASN A 3 -19.64 -23.06 -12.21
C ASN A 3 -19.84 -22.69 -13.69
N LYS A 4 -20.91 -23.23 -14.24
CA LYS A 4 -21.50 -22.80 -15.51
C LYS A 4 -21.93 -21.33 -15.52
N THR A 5 -22.16 -20.73 -14.33
CA THR A 5 -22.45 -19.30 -14.12
C THR A 5 -21.28 -18.37 -14.54
N GLY A 6 -20.01 -18.78 -14.41
CA GLY A 6 -18.86 -17.94 -14.74
C GLY A 6 -18.73 -17.51 -16.20
N ASN A 7 -19.46 -18.09 -17.12
CA ASN A 7 -19.27 -17.80 -18.56
C ASN A 7 -20.11 -16.60 -19.05
N GLU A 8 -21.24 -16.29 -18.42
CA GLU A 8 -22.07 -15.12 -18.79
C GLU A 8 -21.53 -13.85 -18.10
N GLU A 9 -21.17 -13.93 -16.83
CA GLU A 9 -20.55 -12.83 -16.09
C GLU A 9 -19.22 -12.42 -16.73
N PHE A 10 -18.39 -13.38 -17.17
CA PHE A 10 -17.18 -13.09 -17.93
C PHE A 10 -17.44 -12.42 -19.28
N LYS A 11 -18.52 -12.76 -19.97
CA LYS A 11 -18.88 -12.11 -21.23
C LYS A 11 -19.28 -10.66 -21.03
N GLU A 12 -20.08 -10.36 -20.01
CA GLU A 12 -20.51 -9.00 -19.70
C GLU A 12 -19.33 -8.15 -19.19
N MET A 13 -18.53 -8.68 -18.27
CA MET A 13 -17.31 -8.01 -17.79
C MET A 13 -16.35 -7.74 -18.96
N ARG A 14 -16.08 -8.72 -19.83
CA ARG A 14 -15.28 -8.54 -21.03
C ARG A 14 -15.86 -7.46 -21.93
N TYR A 15 -17.17 -7.47 -22.14
CA TYR A 15 -17.85 -6.48 -22.96
C TYR A 15 -17.62 -5.07 -22.45
N ILE A 16 -17.68 -4.85 -21.14
CA ILE A 16 -17.38 -3.55 -20.52
C ILE A 16 -15.89 -3.18 -20.70
N LEU A 17 -14.98 -4.09 -20.29
CA LEU A 17 -13.54 -3.80 -20.20
C LEU A 17 -12.84 -3.67 -21.56
N THR A 18 -13.31 -4.34 -22.60
CA THR A 18 -12.72 -4.25 -23.94
C THR A 18 -13.04 -2.95 -24.67
N SER A 19 -14.00 -2.18 -24.19
CA SER A 19 -14.32 -0.87 -24.75
C SER A 19 -13.84 0.25 -23.84
N THR A 20 -12.74 0.90 -24.22
CA THR A 20 -12.24 2.09 -23.54
C THR A 20 -13.33 3.16 -23.38
N MET A 21 -14.26 3.26 -24.34
CA MET A 21 -15.35 4.24 -24.27
C MET A 21 -16.34 3.89 -23.15
N ARG A 22 -16.82 2.64 -23.05
CA ARG A 22 -17.76 2.22 -22.01
C ARG A 22 -17.14 2.42 -20.61
N THR A 23 -15.90 1.98 -20.43
CA THR A 23 -15.18 2.13 -19.16
C THR A 23 -15.03 3.61 -18.78
N LYS A 24 -14.58 4.46 -19.72
CA LYS A 24 -14.44 5.89 -19.47
C LYS A 24 -15.77 6.58 -19.18
N LEU A 25 -16.87 6.21 -19.82
CA LEU A 25 -18.20 6.76 -19.55
C LEU A 25 -18.68 6.41 -18.15
N ILE A 26 -18.50 5.16 -17.70
CA ILE A 26 -18.85 4.74 -16.34
C ILE A 26 -18.06 5.56 -15.32
N ILE A 27 -16.75 5.70 -15.48
CA ILE A 27 -15.88 6.45 -14.58
C ILE A 27 -16.25 7.95 -14.60
N SER A 28 -16.45 8.53 -15.78
CA SER A 28 -16.82 9.94 -15.94
C SER A 28 -18.14 10.31 -15.25
N LEU A 29 -19.09 9.37 -15.21
CA LEU A 29 -20.40 9.58 -14.57
C LEU A 29 -20.42 9.25 -13.07
N TYR A 30 -19.28 8.87 -12.47
CA TYR A 30 -19.22 8.44 -11.09
C TYR A 30 -19.55 9.57 -10.10
N ASP A 31 -18.93 10.74 -10.29
CA ASP A 31 -19.05 11.86 -9.35
C ASP A 31 -20.34 12.67 -9.54
N LYS A 32 -20.80 12.81 -10.77
CA LYS A 32 -21.95 13.67 -11.10
C LYS A 32 -22.64 13.30 -12.40
N THR A 33 -23.88 13.76 -12.51
CA THR A 33 -24.63 13.71 -13.78
C THR A 33 -24.01 14.62 -14.84
N LYS A 34 -23.98 14.18 -16.10
CA LYS A 34 -23.41 14.92 -17.22
C LYS A 34 -24.30 14.88 -18.45
N ASN A 35 -24.28 15.97 -19.21
CA ASN A 35 -24.88 15.99 -20.54
C ASN A 35 -23.85 15.61 -21.63
N ILE A 36 -24.29 15.52 -22.88
CA ILE A 36 -23.41 15.14 -24.01
C ILE A 36 -22.26 16.13 -24.20
N GLN A 37 -22.50 17.42 -23.99
CA GLN A 37 -21.45 18.43 -24.17
C GLN A 37 -20.36 18.31 -23.09
N ASP A 38 -20.75 18.06 -21.84
CA ASP A 38 -19.83 17.81 -20.74
C ASP A 38 -18.93 16.59 -21.05
N LEU A 39 -19.55 15.48 -21.48
CA LEU A 39 -18.84 14.24 -21.83
C LEU A 39 -17.91 14.42 -23.05
N ARG A 40 -18.31 15.24 -24.05
CA ARG A 40 -17.44 15.57 -25.18
C ARG A 40 -16.19 16.31 -24.74
N ASN A 41 -16.37 17.32 -23.90
CA ASN A 41 -15.27 18.16 -23.42
C ASN A 41 -14.28 17.34 -22.58
N GLU A 42 -14.80 16.43 -21.74
CA GLU A 42 -13.98 15.62 -20.84
C GLU A 42 -13.27 14.46 -21.56
N LEU A 43 -13.99 13.78 -22.45
CA LEU A 43 -13.48 12.55 -23.08
C LEU A 43 -12.79 12.80 -24.42
N ASP A 44 -12.90 14.01 -24.94
CA ASP A 44 -12.40 14.40 -26.28
C ASP A 44 -12.84 13.43 -27.38
N LYS A 45 -14.15 13.18 -27.47
CA LYS A 45 -14.75 12.24 -28.43
C LYS A 45 -15.99 12.81 -29.12
N PRO A 46 -16.26 12.39 -30.37
CA PRO A 46 -17.47 12.79 -31.09
C PRO A 46 -18.74 12.37 -30.35
N SER A 47 -19.78 13.22 -30.44
CA SER A 47 -21.10 12.95 -29.83
C SER A 47 -21.68 11.59 -30.24
N ALA A 48 -21.49 11.18 -31.49
CA ALA A 48 -22.01 9.89 -31.96
C ALA A 48 -21.40 8.69 -31.23
N THR A 49 -20.08 8.74 -30.98
CA THR A 49 -19.36 7.70 -30.22
C THR A 49 -19.81 7.65 -28.75
N ILE A 50 -19.99 8.82 -28.14
CA ILE A 50 -20.47 8.94 -26.76
C ILE A 50 -21.90 8.41 -26.63
N LEU A 51 -22.80 8.84 -27.54
CA LEU A 51 -24.21 8.40 -27.56
C LEU A 51 -24.31 6.88 -27.76
N HIS A 52 -23.48 6.31 -28.65
CA HIS A 52 -23.45 4.86 -28.85
C HIS A 52 -23.06 4.13 -27.54
N GLY A 53 -21.96 4.53 -26.91
CA GLY A 53 -21.53 3.93 -25.63
C GLY A 53 -22.56 4.11 -24.50
N LEU A 54 -23.20 5.28 -24.39
CA LEU A 54 -24.27 5.52 -23.41
C LEU A 54 -25.46 4.59 -23.64
N LYS A 55 -25.91 4.44 -24.91
CA LYS A 55 -27.02 3.53 -25.25
C LYS A 55 -26.70 2.07 -24.90
N GLU A 56 -25.47 1.62 -25.15
CA GLU A 56 -25.02 0.29 -24.73
C GLU A 56 -25.09 0.11 -23.21
N LEU A 57 -24.63 1.11 -22.44
CA LEU A 57 -24.67 1.09 -20.96
C LEU A 57 -26.09 1.22 -20.40
N GLU A 58 -26.99 1.95 -21.08
CA GLU A 58 -28.42 1.99 -20.74
C GLU A 58 -29.06 0.61 -20.94
N ASN A 59 -28.77 -0.09 -22.05
CA ASN A 59 -29.26 -1.45 -22.31
C ASN A 59 -28.81 -2.45 -21.24
N LEU A 60 -27.63 -2.26 -20.66
CA LEU A 60 -27.09 -3.07 -19.55
C LEU A 60 -27.55 -2.56 -18.17
N SER A 61 -28.39 -1.53 -18.12
CA SER A 61 -28.89 -0.91 -16.88
C SER A 61 -27.83 -0.35 -15.95
N TYR A 62 -26.67 0.05 -16.46
CA TYR A 62 -25.62 0.73 -15.71
C TYR A 62 -25.74 2.26 -15.75
N VAL A 63 -26.36 2.80 -16.79
CA VAL A 63 -26.61 4.22 -16.99
C VAL A 63 -28.11 4.44 -17.17
N LYS A 64 -28.59 5.58 -16.71
CA LYS A 64 -29.94 6.07 -16.98
C LYS A 64 -29.88 7.50 -17.51
N LYS A 65 -30.84 7.80 -18.38
CA LYS A 65 -31.05 9.14 -18.93
C LYS A 65 -32.26 9.80 -18.26
N LEU A 66 -32.08 11.04 -17.82
CA LEU A 66 -33.18 11.90 -17.38
C LEU A 66 -33.08 13.24 -18.12
N ASN A 67 -34.06 13.50 -18.99
CA ASN A 67 -34.05 14.66 -19.91
C ASN A 67 -32.79 14.66 -20.79
N LYS A 68 -31.91 15.65 -20.58
CA LYS A 68 -30.63 15.81 -21.32
C LYS A 68 -29.41 15.27 -20.57
N TYR A 69 -29.59 14.76 -19.35
CA TYR A 69 -28.51 14.32 -18.48
C TYR A 69 -28.47 12.81 -18.35
N TYR A 70 -27.26 12.28 -18.22
CA TYR A 70 -26.95 10.89 -17.94
C TYR A 70 -26.36 10.75 -16.56
N SER A 71 -26.73 9.68 -15.86
CA SER A 71 -26.21 9.32 -14.53
C SER A 71 -26.06 7.83 -14.41
N LEU A 72 -25.24 7.36 -13.49
CA LEU A 72 -25.18 5.96 -13.14
C LEU A 72 -26.48 5.51 -12.44
N THR A 73 -26.86 4.27 -12.65
CA THR A 73 -27.79 3.55 -11.79
C THR A 73 -27.05 3.08 -10.53
N SER A 74 -27.76 2.46 -9.56
CA SER A 74 -27.12 1.85 -8.40
C SER A 74 -26.10 0.76 -8.82
N ASN A 75 -26.47 -0.09 -9.80
CA ASN A 75 -25.55 -1.09 -10.36
C ASN A 75 -24.35 -0.45 -11.04
N GLY A 76 -24.59 0.62 -11.81
CA GLY A 76 -23.52 1.39 -12.46
C GLY A 76 -22.57 2.02 -11.46
N HIS A 77 -23.08 2.52 -10.33
CA HIS A 77 -22.26 3.09 -9.27
C HIS A 77 -21.36 2.04 -8.59
N ILE A 78 -21.91 0.87 -8.26
CA ILE A 78 -21.15 -0.26 -7.73
C ILE A 78 -20.05 -0.68 -8.71
N LEU A 79 -20.38 -0.77 -10.00
CA LEU A 79 -19.41 -1.11 -11.04
C LEU A 79 -18.32 -0.05 -11.17
N ALA A 80 -18.66 1.24 -11.13
CA ALA A 80 -17.70 2.35 -11.22
C ALA A 80 -16.67 2.31 -10.11
N VAL A 81 -17.09 2.14 -8.84
CA VAL A 81 -16.18 2.02 -7.67
C VAL A 81 -15.16 0.91 -7.87
N ASN A 82 -15.61 -0.25 -8.34
CA ASN A 82 -14.72 -1.40 -8.56
C ASN A 82 -13.77 -1.18 -9.75
N LEU A 83 -14.24 -0.54 -10.83
CA LEU A 83 -13.40 -0.21 -11.98
C LEU A 83 -12.32 0.82 -11.63
N ILE A 84 -12.67 1.86 -10.89
CA ILE A 84 -11.72 2.88 -10.43
C ILE A 84 -10.64 2.20 -9.59
N LYS A 85 -11.05 1.41 -8.60
CA LYS A 85 -10.11 0.68 -7.73
C LYS A 85 -9.19 -0.28 -8.53
N LEU A 86 -9.73 -0.99 -9.53
CA LEU A 86 -8.93 -1.86 -10.40
C LEU A 86 -7.89 -1.07 -11.17
N ILE A 87 -8.26 0.08 -11.74
CA ILE A 87 -7.35 0.93 -12.52
C ILE A 87 -6.26 1.53 -11.62
N GLU A 88 -6.60 1.99 -10.43
CA GLU A 88 -5.64 2.53 -9.47
C GLU A 88 -4.67 1.46 -8.97
N ASN A 89 -5.15 0.25 -8.67
CA ASN A 89 -4.28 -0.89 -8.34
C ASN A 89 -3.33 -1.22 -9.52
N TRP A 90 -3.85 -1.25 -10.73
CA TRP A 90 -3.02 -1.49 -11.93
C TRP A 90 -1.95 -0.42 -12.11
N TYR A 91 -2.30 0.83 -11.86
CA TYR A 91 -1.36 1.94 -11.92
C TYR A 91 -0.26 1.82 -10.86
N SER A 92 -0.60 1.49 -9.61
CA SER A 92 0.36 1.26 -8.52
C SER A 92 1.33 0.11 -8.85
N ILE A 93 0.80 -1.00 -9.39
CA ILE A 93 1.63 -2.13 -9.84
C ILE A 93 2.59 -1.67 -10.95
N LYS A 94 2.11 -0.90 -11.92
CA LYS A 94 2.90 -0.48 -13.08
C LYS A 94 4.03 0.47 -12.70
N ILE A 95 3.77 1.43 -11.82
CA ILE A 95 4.77 2.41 -11.38
C ILE A 95 5.90 1.73 -10.61
N ASN A 96 5.57 0.85 -9.68
CA ASN A 96 6.52 0.18 -8.81
C ASN A 96 6.79 -1.28 -9.27
N LYS A 97 6.66 -1.54 -10.59
CA LYS A 97 6.73 -2.89 -11.15
C LYS A 97 7.99 -3.65 -10.74
N GLN A 98 9.14 -2.98 -10.78
CA GLN A 98 10.43 -3.59 -10.44
C GLN A 98 10.47 -4.04 -8.98
N PHE A 99 9.91 -3.23 -8.08
CA PHE A 99 9.79 -3.60 -6.67
C PHE A 99 8.89 -4.84 -6.48
N TRP A 100 7.68 -4.84 -7.08
CA TRP A 100 6.74 -5.95 -6.91
C TRP A 100 7.21 -7.26 -7.55
N ASP A 101 7.90 -7.20 -8.70
CA ASP A 101 8.36 -8.40 -9.44
C ASP A 101 9.45 -9.18 -8.69
N SER A 102 10.26 -8.52 -7.86
CA SER A 102 11.41 -9.12 -7.17
C SER A 102 11.07 -9.72 -5.80
N HIS A 103 9.91 -9.36 -5.22
CA HIS A 103 9.64 -9.63 -3.82
C HIS A 103 8.52 -10.64 -3.54
N ASP A 104 8.66 -11.35 -2.41
CA ASP A 104 7.61 -12.20 -1.82
C ASP A 104 6.56 -11.32 -1.11
N LEU A 105 5.31 -11.45 -1.54
CA LEU A 105 4.18 -10.72 -0.97
C LEU A 105 3.47 -11.49 0.15
N SER A 106 3.95 -12.66 0.55
CA SER A 106 3.28 -13.50 1.57
C SER A 106 3.20 -12.83 2.96
N GLY A 107 4.07 -11.85 3.22
CA GLY A 107 4.02 -11.00 4.41
C GLY A 107 2.93 -9.91 4.36
N ILE A 108 2.26 -9.69 3.24
CA ILE A 108 1.22 -8.66 3.12
C ILE A 108 -0.16 -9.35 3.17
N PRO A 109 -1.03 -9.01 4.15
CA PRO A 109 -2.37 -9.58 4.24
C PRO A 109 -3.19 -9.30 2.98
N LYS A 110 -4.10 -10.23 2.64
CA LYS A 110 -4.94 -10.10 1.43
C LYS A 110 -5.70 -8.78 1.34
N ARG A 111 -6.16 -8.27 2.48
CA ARG A 111 -6.85 -6.99 2.56
C ARG A 111 -5.95 -5.85 2.08
N GLU A 112 -4.69 -5.83 2.49
CA GLU A 112 -3.74 -4.77 2.13
C GLU A 112 -3.26 -4.93 0.68
N ILE A 113 -3.12 -6.16 0.17
CA ILE A 113 -2.90 -6.42 -1.26
C ILE A 113 -4.06 -5.86 -2.11
N GLN A 114 -5.31 -6.02 -1.67
CA GLN A 114 -6.48 -5.49 -2.36
C GLN A 114 -6.55 -3.95 -2.35
N ASN A 115 -5.78 -3.31 -1.50
CA ASN A 115 -5.71 -1.86 -1.34
C ASN A 115 -4.35 -1.27 -1.75
N ILE A 116 -3.59 -2.01 -2.57
CA ILE A 116 -2.25 -1.60 -3.01
C ILE A 116 -2.25 -0.27 -3.80
N TYR A 117 -3.41 0.13 -4.35
CA TYR A 117 -3.60 1.42 -5.02
C TYR A 117 -3.25 2.61 -4.12
N LYS A 118 -3.34 2.45 -2.79
CA LYS A 118 -2.95 3.49 -1.82
C LYS A 118 -1.47 3.84 -1.90
N LEU A 119 -0.65 2.93 -2.44
CA LEU A 119 0.79 3.14 -2.68
C LEU A 119 1.11 3.64 -4.09
N LYS A 120 0.12 4.17 -4.82
CA LYS A 120 0.29 4.67 -6.20
C LYS A 120 1.23 5.86 -6.33
N ASN A 121 1.46 6.59 -5.24
CA ASN A 121 2.34 7.76 -5.19
C ASN A 121 3.64 7.49 -4.42
N SER A 122 3.93 6.24 -4.08
CA SER A 122 5.17 5.88 -3.40
C SER A 122 6.37 6.12 -4.31
N GLU A 123 7.44 6.60 -3.71
CA GLU A 123 8.75 6.74 -4.34
C GLU A 123 9.53 5.43 -4.20
N TYR A 124 9.97 4.87 -5.32
CA TYR A 124 10.83 3.69 -5.35
C TYR A 124 12.30 4.11 -5.38
N ILE A 125 13.07 3.66 -4.39
CA ILE A 125 14.51 3.88 -4.29
C ILE A 125 15.21 2.52 -4.33
N SER A 126 16.21 2.41 -5.20
CA SER A 126 17.03 1.23 -5.33
C SER A 126 18.51 1.61 -5.29
N SER A 127 19.29 0.83 -4.57
CA SER A 127 20.74 0.85 -4.62
C SER A 127 21.25 0.46 -6.02
N THR A 128 22.41 0.95 -6.39
CA THR A 128 23.01 0.70 -7.71
C THR A 128 24.43 0.19 -7.54
N THR A 129 25.04 -0.29 -8.62
CA THR A 129 26.46 -0.73 -8.60
C THR A 129 27.43 0.40 -8.27
N THR A 130 27.04 1.66 -8.47
CA THR A 130 27.84 2.85 -8.13
C THR A 130 27.50 3.46 -6.78
N ASP A 131 26.36 3.08 -6.19
CA ASP A 131 25.90 3.51 -4.87
C ASP A 131 25.14 2.37 -4.18
N LEU A 132 25.90 1.49 -3.54
CA LEU A 132 25.39 0.29 -2.88
C LEU A 132 24.60 0.61 -1.59
N SER A 133 24.82 1.77 -1.00
CA SER A 133 24.19 2.19 0.26
C SER A 133 22.99 3.10 0.06
N LYS A 134 22.61 3.42 -1.17
CA LYS A 134 21.59 4.43 -1.47
C LYS A 134 20.27 4.19 -0.72
N ALA A 135 19.74 2.98 -0.76
CA ALA A 135 18.49 2.66 -0.07
C ALA A 135 18.62 2.83 1.45
N LEU A 136 19.70 2.30 2.05
CA LEU A 136 19.98 2.42 3.48
C LEU A 136 20.19 3.89 3.89
N THR A 137 20.99 4.65 3.15
CA THR A 137 21.25 6.06 3.43
C THR A 137 19.96 6.88 3.36
N SER A 138 19.15 6.68 2.31
CA SER A 138 17.85 7.34 2.19
C SER A 138 16.92 7.00 3.36
N TYR A 139 16.93 5.76 3.84
CA TYR A 139 16.15 5.39 5.03
C TYR A 139 16.70 6.07 6.29
N MET A 140 18.03 6.12 6.49
CA MET A 140 18.63 6.77 7.67
C MET A 140 18.32 8.27 7.72
N GLU A 141 18.36 8.96 6.58
CA GLU A 141 17.95 10.36 6.46
C GLU A 141 16.44 10.53 6.76
N LEU A 142 15.63 9.61 6.25
CA LEU A 142 14.17 9.65 6.43
C LEU A 142 13.75 9.59 7.90
N ILE A 143 14.36 8.70 8.70
CA ILE A 143 13.98 8.52 10.11
C ILE A 143 14.39 9.70 11.00
N GLU A 144 15.31 10.57 10.55
CA GLU A 144 15.65 11.81 11.25
C GLU A 144 14.48 12.81 11.29
N GLU A 145 13.53 12.70 10.34
CA GLU A 145 12.32 13.52 10.29
C GLU A 145 11.26 13.10 11.34
N ALA A 146 11.42 11.93 11.98
CA ALA A 146 10.41 11.33 12.83
C ALA A 146 10.50 11.83 14.26
N GLU A 147 9.37 12.28 14.83
CA GLU A 147 9.22 12.49 16.26
C GLU A 147 8.66 11.25 16.98
N ASN A 148 7.84 10.49 16.29
CA ASN A 148 7.27 9.22 16.74
C ASN A 148 7.43 8.20 15.61
N LEU A 149 7.81 6.98 15.96
CA LEU A 149 8.12 5.95 14.98
C LEU A 149 7.51 4.60 15.37
N LYS A 150 6.86 3.98 14.44
CA LYS A 150 6.43 2.57 14.49
C LYS A 150 7.32 1.77 13.54
N ILE A 151 7.85 0.64 13.99
CA ILE A 151 8.74 -0.19 13.15
C ILE A 151 8.32 -1.65 13.25
N MET A 152 8.26 -2.33 12.12
CA MET A 152 8.24 -3.79 12.02
C MET A 152 9.65 -4.24 11.62
N LEU A 153 10.31 -4.98 12.51
CA LEU A 153 11.72 -5.34 12.38
C LEU A 153 11.86 -6.87 12.21
N PRO A 154 11.97 -7.37 10.96
CA PRO A 154 12.03 -8.80 10.67
C PRO A 154 13.43 -9.40 10.85
N VAL A 155 14.46 -8.58 10.80
CA VAL A 155 15.87 -8.97 10.91
C VAL A 155 16.60 -8.10 11.92
N PHE A 156 17.56 -8.67 12.62
CA PHE A 156 18.43 -7.91 13.52
C PHE A 156 19.47 -7.14 12.69
N SER A 157 19.50 -5.82 12.89
CA SER A 157 20.47 -4.92 12.22
C SER A 157 20.97 -3.89 13.20
N GLU A 158 22.26 -3.99 13.55
CA GLU A 158 22.90 -3.05 14.46
C GLU A 158 22.85 -1.60 13.96
N ILE A 159 23.01 -1.40 12.64
CA ILE A 159 22.99 -0.06 12.03
C ILE A 159 21.64 0.62 12.27
N HIS A 160 20.54 -0.11 12.07
CA HIS A 160 19.20 0.42 12.31
C HIS A 160 18.96 0.72 13.79
N ILE A 161 19.34 -0.21 14.68
CA ILE A 161 19.11 -0.06 16.12
C ILE A 161 19.98 1.06 16.69
N ASP A 162 21.24 1.17 16.26
CA ASP A 162 22.13 2.23 16.71
C ASP A 162 21.64 3.62 16.31
N LYS A 163 21.13 3.78 15.09
CA LYS A 163 20.53 5.04 14.65
C LYS A 163 19.29 5.41 15.45
N ILE A 164 18.41 4.44 15.69
CA ILE A 164 17.21 4.64 16.53
C ILE A 164 17.60 5.05 17.96
N MET A 165 18.60 4.39 18.55
CA MET A 165 19.07 4.74 19.88
C MET A 165 19.71 6.15 19.95
N GLU A 166 20.43 6.55 18.91
CA GLU A 166 20.93 7.91 18.78
C GLU A 166 19.78 8.93 18.81
N LEU A 167 18.71 8.70 18.03
CA LEU A 167 17.54 9.57 17.95
C LEU A 167 16.74 9.61 19.27
N LEU A 168 16.65 8.50 19.99
CA LEU A 168 16.05 8.46 21.32
C LEU A 168 16.90 9.21 22.35
N LYS A 169 18.22 9.05 22.31
CA LYS A 169 19.16 9.69 23.25
C LYS A 169 19.18 11.21 23.12
N ASN A 170 19.17 11.72 21.89
CA ASN A 170 19.15 13.16 21.62
C ASN A 170 17.73 13.77 21.69
N ARG A 171 16.71 12.95 22.01
CA ARG A 171 15.30 13.31 22.14
C ARG A 171 14.64 13.83 20.87
N SER A 172 15.22 13.58 19.71
CA SER A 172 14.56 13.82 18.41
C SER A 172 13.40 12.87 18.24
N LEU A 173 13.59 11.59 18.60
CA LEU A 173 12.53 10.57 18.66
C LEU A 173 11.95 10.52 20.08
N LYS A 174 10.63 10.78 20.21
CA LYS A 174 9.91 10.84 21.49
C LYS A 174 9.27 9.52 21.89
N GLU A 175 8.74 8.79 20.90
CA GLU A 175 8.09 7.50 21.09
C GLU A 175 8.50 6.53 19.99
N LEU A 176 8.70 5.27 20.39
CA LEU A 176 9.02 4.17 19.51
C LEU A 176 8.12 2.97 19.81
N GLU A 177 7.48 2.42 18.79
CA GLU A 177 6.74 1.17 18.89
C GLU A 177 7.32 0.15 17.89
N ILE A 178 7.76 -1.00 18.41
CA ILE A 178 8.43 -2.04 17.61
C ILE A 178 7.56 -3.30 17.60
N ILE A 179 7.37 -3.88 16.44
CA ILE A 179 6.92 -5.26 16.28
C ILE A 179 8.10 -6.08 15.73
N THR A 180 8.41 -7.20 16.34
CA THR A 180 9.52 -8.04 15.92
C THR A 180 9.25 -9.53 16.16
N THR A 181 10.12 -10.39 15.68
CA THR A 181 10.08 -11.84 15.93
C THR A 181 10.79 -12.20 17.24
N GLU A 182 10.54 -13.41 17.78
CA GLU A 182 11.24 -13.91 18.97
C GLU A 182 12.76 -13.93 18.78
N ASP A 183 13.24 -14.38 17.60
CA ASP A 183 14.68 -14.48 17.33
C ASP A 183 15.37 -13.11 17.31
N VAL A 184 14.73 -12.12 16.69
CA VAL A 184 15.25 -10.75 16.67
C VAL A 184 15.18 -10.13 18.08
N PHE A 185 14.09 -10.36 18.80
CA PHE A 185 13.95 -9.90 20.19
C PHE A 185 15.05 -10.47 21.08
N HIS A 186 15.33 -11.77 21.01
CA HIS A 186 16.43 -12.39 21.76
C HIS A 186 17.79 -11.83 21.37
N SER A 187 18.00 -11.50 20.10
CA SER A 187 19.25 -10.85 19.65
C SER A 187 19.42 -9.47 20.31
N ILE A 188 18.33 -8.70 20.43
CA ILE A 188 18.33 -7.41 21.12
C ILE A 188 18.56 -7.60 22.65
N GLU A 189 17.86 -8.55 23.27
CA GLU A 189 17.94 -8.83 24.71
C GLU A 189 19.33 -9.32 25.15
N ASN A 190 19.96 -10.15 24.34
CA ASN A 190 21.30 -10.70 24.63
C ASN A 190 22.43 -9.70 24.40
N HIS A 191 22.15 -8.55 23.75
CA HIS A 191 23.16 -7.53 23.53
C HIS A 191 23.10 -6.47 24.67
N PRO A 192 24.13 -6.38 25.55
CA PRO A 192 24.08 -5.53 26.76
C PRO A 192 23.72 -4.06 26.49
N LYS A 193 24.25 -3.48 25.39
CA LYS A 193 24.00 -2.10 24.97
C LYS A 193 22.52 -1.88 24.65
N TYR A 194 21.88 -2.81 23.93
CA TYR A 194 20.49 -2.67 23.47
C TYR A 194 19.51 -3.00 24.60
N LYS A 195 19.81 -4.01 25.41
CA LYS A 195 19.02 -4.34 26.60
C LYS A 195 18.83 -3.11 27.49
N THR A 196 19.92 -2.43 27.82
CA THR A 196 19.88 -1.28 28.74
C THR A 196 19.21 -0.05 28.12
N ASN A 197 19.52 0.26 26.85
CA ASN A 197 19.12 1.55 26.26
C ASN A 197 17.81 1.48 25.49
N LEU A 198 17.39 0.30 25.02
CA LEU A 198 16.18 0.13 24.24
C LEU A 198 15.06 -0.54 25.07
N LEU A 199 15.32 -1.72 25.67
CA LEU A 199 14.28 -2.46 26.39
C LEU A 199 13.84 -1.74 27.68
N ASN A 200 14.74 -1.06 28.38
CA ASN A 200 14.43 -0.34 29.62
C ASN A 200 13.92 1.11 29.37
N ASN A 201 13.89 1.56 28.14
CA ASN A 201 13.46 2.93 27.84
C ASN A 201 11.92 3.04 27.87
N GLU A 202 11.39 3.92 28.73
CA GLU A 202 9.93 4.12 28.89
C GLU A 202 9.21 4.59 27.62
N SER A 203 9.93 5.27 26.73
CA SER A 203 9.41 5.73 25.44
C SER A 203 9.33 4.62 24.38
N VAL A 204 9.78 3.40 24.72
CA VAL A 204 9.81 2.26 23.77
C VAL A 204 8.79 1.22 24.18
N ARG A 205 7.93 0.83 23.22
CA ARG A 205 6.99 -0.29 23.34
C ARG A 205 7.40 -1.38 22.36
N ILE A 206 7.47 -2.63 22.83
CA ILE A 206 7.84 -3.77 21.98
C ILE A 206 6.73 -4.80 22.00
N HIS A 207 6.44 -5.31 20.82
CA HIS A 207 5.51 -6.41 20.56
C HIS A 207 6.27 -7.55 19.89
N VAL A 208 6.10 -8.75 20.40
CA VAL A 208 6.81 -9.94 19.89
C VAL A 208 5.81 -10.88 19.24
N LEU A 209 6.07 -11.23 17.99
CA LEU A 209 5.28 -12.22 17.26
C LEU A 209 5.62 -13.62 17.74
N ARG A 210 4.61 -14.41 18.10
CA ARG A 210 4.75 -15.81 18.56
C ARG A 210 5.27 -16.76 17.46
N LYS A 211 5.11 -16.37 16.21
CA LYS A 211 5.62 -17.10 15.03
C LYS A 211 6.62 -16.22 14.32
N ASN A 212 7.75 -16.81 13.92
CA ASN A 212 8.81 -16.13 13.14
C ASN A 212 8.39 -15.88 11.68
N GLU A 213 7.22 -15.26 11.46
CA GLU A 213 6.64 -15.08 10.12
C GLU A 213 6.54 -13.60 9.73
N LEU A 214 7.49 -12.78 10.15
CA LEU A 214 7.55 -11.38 9.73
C LEU A 214 8.43 -11.27 8.46
N LYS A 215 7.80 -11.21 7.30
CA LYS A 215 8.48 -11.17 6.00
C LYS A 215 8.48 -9.80 5.34
N LEU A 216 8.49 -8.75 6.15
CA LEU A 216 8.62 -7.39 5.67
C LEU A 216 9.19 -6.48 6.76
N PHE A 217 9.90 -5.47 6.34
CA PHE A 217 10.26 -4.32 7.15
C PHE A 217 9.31 -3.18 6.84
N LEU A 218 8.81 -2.51 7.87
CA LEU A 218 7.96 -1.34 7.74
C LEU A 218 8.34 -0.32 8.80
N SER A 219 8.50 0.93 8.40
CA SER A 219 8.73 2.05 9.29
C SER A 219 7.71 3.14 9.00
N ILE A 220 7.06 3.68 10.05
CA ILE A 220 5.96 4.64 9.90
C ILE A 220 6.16 5.78 10.89
N SER A 221 6.06 7.00 10.39
CA SER A 221 5.91 8.23 11.19
C SER A 221 4.63 8.97 10.81
N SER A 222 4.42 10.14 11.37
CA SER A 222 3.34 11.04 10.91
C SER A 222 3.59 11.67 9.53
N LYS A 223 4.82 11.55 8.98
CA LYS A 223 5.25 12.22 7.74
C LYS A 223 5.55 11.27 6.61
N PHE A 224 5.85 10.02 6.91
CA PHE A 224 6.26 9.02 5.92
C PHE A 224 5.97 7.59 6.38
N SER A 225 5.94 6.67 5.43
CA SER A 225 6.17 5.25 5.63
C SER A 225 7.25 4.74 4.69
N CYS A 226 7.99 3.72 5.12
CA CYS A 226 9.03 3.06 4.33
C CYS A 226 8.84 1.56 4.42
N LEU A 227 8.69 0.91 3.27
CA LEU A 227 8.46 -0.53 3.13
C LEU A 227 9.64 -1.20 2.44
N THR A 228 10.11 -2.31 3.02
CA THR A 228 11.06 -3.24 2.41
C THR A 228 10.50 -4.67 2.55
N LEU A 229 10.72 -5.50 1.56
CA LEU A 229 10.25 -6.88 1.52
C LEU A 229 11.41 -7.86 1.44
N PHE A 230 11.10 -9.14 1.48
CA PHE A 230 12.05 -10.21 1.20
C PHE A 230 12.00 -10.56 -0.28
N PHE A 231 13.12 -10.93 -0.86
CA PHE A 231 13.16 -11.52 -2.20
C PHE A 231 12.38 -12.83 -2.27
N ASN A 232 12.00 -13.24 -3.46
CA ASN A 232 11.29 -14.49 -3.70
C ASN A 232 12.08 -15.74 -3.27
N ASP A 233 13.40 -15.66 -3.08
CA ASP A 233 14.26 -16.71 -2.57
C ASP A 233 14.38 -16.74 -1.03
N GLY A 234 13.71 -15.80 -0.35
CA GLY A 234 13.63 -15.71 1.10
C GLY A 234 14.73 -14.87 1.78
N HIS A 235 15.63 -14.24 1.02
CA HIS A 235 16.61 -13.30 1.58
C HIS A 235 15.96 -11.93 1.81
N TYR A 236 16.36 -11.25 2.89
CA TYR A 236 15.95 -9.87 3.15
C TYR A 236 16.59 -8.93 2.13
N ASP A 237 15.81 -8.04 1.54
CA ASP A 237 16.33 -7.04 0.62
C ASP A 237 16.64 -5.73 1.38
N ASP A 238 17.91 -5.39 1.46
CA ASP A 238 18.39 -4.10 2.01
C ASP A 238 18.71 -3.06 0.93
N SER A 239 18.45 -3.42 -0.32
CA SER A 239 18.84 -2.63 -1.49
C SER A 239 17.70 -1.87 -2.15
N GLN A 240 16.44 -2.15 -1.76
CA GLN A 240 15.26 -1.54 -2.36
C GLN A 240 14.24 -1.14 -1.29
N ILE A 241 13.71 0.07 -1.42
CA ILE A 241 12.69 0.60 -0.52
C ILE A 241 11.58 1.31 -1.29
N LEU A 242 10.35 1.25 -0.75
CA LEU A 242 9.25 2.12 -1.14
C LEU A 242 8.98 3.13 -0.03
N ILE A 243 9.00 4.42 -0.36
CA ILE A 243 8.68 5.51 0.56
C ILE A 243 7.36 6.14 0.13
N ASP A 244 6.42 6.27 1.06
CA ASP A 244 5.17 7.00 0.83
C ASP A 244 5.01 8.12 1.85
N ARG A 245 4.54 9.28 1.37
CA ARG A 245 4.31 10.48 2.20
C ARG A 245 2.85 10.95 2.13
N THR A 246 1.99 10.18 1.45
CA THR A 246 0.57 10.52 1.30
C THR A 246 -0.26 9.99 2.46
N GLU A 247 -1.38 10.64 2.73
CA GLU A 247 -2.34 10.16 3.74
C GLU A 247 -2.82 8.73 3.43
N GLU A 248 -3.07 8.41 2.14
CA GLU A 248 -3.49 7.08 1.69
C GLU A 248 -2.42 6.01 1.96
N GLY A 249 -1.15 6.31 1.66
CA GLY A 249 -0.02 5.40 1.91
C GLY A 249 0.25 5.22 3.39
N LEU A 250 0.15 6.29 4.19
CA LEU A 250 0.26 6.22 5.65
C LEU A 250 -0.88 5.41 6.27
N GLU A 251 -2.11 5.57 5.79
CA GLU A 251 -3.25 4.76 6.23
C GLU A 251 -3.02 3.27 5.92
N TRP A 252 -2.57 2.95 4.70
CA TRP A 252 -2.25 1.58 4.29
C TRP A 252 -1.19 0.96 5.22
N SER A 253 -0.13 1.70 5.48
CA SER A 253 0.99 1.26 6.33
C SER A 253 0.56 1.07 7.79
N ASN A 254 -0.27 1.98 8.34
CA ASN A 254 -0.82 1.83 9.68
C ASN A 254 -1.74 0.61 9.79
N ASN A 255 -2.60 0.35 8.80
CA ASN A 255 -3.46 -0.84 8.79
C ASN A 255 -2.62 -2.12 8.79
N LEU A 256 -1.51 -2.15 8.03
CA LEU A 256 -0.58 -3.28 8.01
C LEU A 256 0.11 -3.47 9.36
N PHE A 257 0.57 -2.39 9.99
CA PHE A 257 1.16 -2.43 11.32
C PHE A 257 0.18 -2.92 12.38
N ASP A 258 -1.04 -2.39 12.39
CA ASP A 258 -2.08 -2.75 13.36
C ASP A 258 -2.49 -4.22 13.22
N HIS A 259 -2.55 -4.75 11.98
CA HIS A 259 -2.77 -6.19 11.74
C HIS A 259 -1.71 -7.07 12.44
N TYR A 260 -0.44 -6.73 12.30
CA TYR A 260 0.63 -7.50 12.95
C TYR A 260 0.68 -7.28 14.47
N LYS A 261 0.31 -6.09 14.94
CA LYS A 261 0.18 -5.79 16.37
C LYS A 261 -0.88 -6.65 17.04
N GLU A 262 -2.02 -6.89 16.38
CA GLU A 262 -3.07 -7.80 16.88
C GLU A 262 -2.60 -9.26 16.98
N LEU A 263 -1.61 -9.67 16.18
CA LEU A 263 -1.02 -11.02 16.17
C LEU A 263 0.15 -11.19 17.15
N SER A 264 0.57 -10.12 17.80
CA SER A 264 1.75 -10.07 18.68
C SER A 264 1.37 -9.95 20.16
N ASP A 265 2.29 -10.36 21.05
CA ASP A 265 2.19 -10.14 22.48
C ASP A 265 3.02 -8.91 22.87
N LYS A 266 2.45 -8.05 23.71
CA LYS A 266 3.19 -6.93 24.26
C LYS A 266 4.25 -7.44 25.24
N TYR A 267 5.51 -7.04 25.02
CA TYR A 267 6.57 -7.28 25.99
C TYR A 267 6.34 -6.43 27.23
N GLU A 268 6.20 -7.09 28.38
CA GLU A 268 6.12 -6.42 29.69
C GLU A 268 7.53 -6.28 30.26
N LYS A 269 7.90 -5.04 30.59
CA LYS A 269 9.19 -4.75 31.22
C LYS A 269 9.18 -5.29 32.65
N CYS A 270 10.18 -6.07 32.99
CA CYS A 270 10.39 -6.55 34.37
C CYS A 270 10.90 -5.46 35.30
#